data_3551548723e460eb78465a72e3e2b612
#
_entry.id   3551548723e460eb78465a72e3e2b612
#
_cell.length_a   1.000
_cell.length_b   1.000
_cell.length_c   1.000
_cell.angle_alpha   90.00
_cell.angle_beta   90.00
_cell.angle_gamma   90.00
#
_symmetry.space_group_name_H-M   'P 1'
#
loop_
_entity.id
_entity.type
_entity.pdbx_description
1 polymer ?
#
loop_
_entity_poly.entity_id
_entity_poly.type
_entity_poly.pdbx_seq_one_letter_code
_entity_poly.pdbx_strand_id
1 'polypeptide(L)'
;MHPPLAPGYDPAFVSMVLDDALAHRASVYGIGGLQGTGKSTLSAQVASLAKTRSLRVEVLSIDDFYLDHEQRLQLARDVHPLLATRGPPGTHDVPLACAVIDTLRAGGQTQLPSFDKISDRQLPVSQWPHADVADLVILEGWFLKTPAQTPAELIAPLNTIERDEDGEGIWRRYCNTALGRDYPALWQRIDRLLWLQGPGFEVVPEWRWQQEVTLQTANTDRQAMTRPQVERFVQFFERVSRQALRTLPEIAERTIRLDANRKPM
;
A
#
# COMPACT_ATOMS: atom_id res chain seq x y z
N MET A 1 8.17 -12.00 14.38
CA MET A 1 7.63 -10.91 15.26
C MET A 1 8.28 -9.62 14.77
N HIS A 2 7.55 -8.75 14.07
CA HIS A 2 8.10 -7.49 13.58
C HIS A 2 8.22 -6.52 14.77
N PRO A 3 9.33 -5.76 14.89
CA PRO A 3 9.44 -4.74 15.91
C PRO A 3 8.39 -3.64 15.71
N PRO A 4 7.95 -2.96 16.77
CA PRO A 4 6.96 -1.90 16.68
C PRO A 4 7.52 -0.74 15.85
N LEU A 5 7.00 -0.60 14.64
CA LEU A 5 7.28 0.46 13.69
C LEU A 5 6.52 1.73 14.10
N ALA A 6 7.02 2.57 14.91
CA ALA A 6 6.42 3.77 15.47
C ALA A 6 5.47 3.52 16.67
N PRO A 7 5.28 4.49 17.56
CA PRO A 7 4.25 4.41 18.59
C PRO A 7 2.88 4.20 17.91
N GLY A 8 2.12 3.23 18.39
CA GLY A 8 0.80 2.91 17.84
C GLY A 8 -0.16 4.10 17.93
N TYR A 9 -1.26 3.99 17.21
CA TYR A 9 -2.36 4.94 17.32
C TYR A 9 -3.07 4.83 18.67
N ASP A 10 -3.66 5.93 19.09
CA ASP A 10 -4.47 5.99 20.32
C ASP A 10 -5.59 4.93 20.28
N PRO A 11 -5.86 4.21 21.39
CA PRO A 11 -6.89 3.19 21.43
C PRO A 11 -8.30 3.68 21.06
N ALA A 12 -8.66 4.92 21.37
CA ALA A 12 -9.95 5.48 20.95
C ALA A 12 -10.03 5.66 19.44
N PHE A 13 -8.92 6.06 18.80
CA PHE A 13 -8.84 6.14 17.33
C PHE A 13 -8.94 4.76 16.69
N VAL A 14 -8.26 3.76 17.22
CA VAL A 14 -8.34 2.37 16.75
C VAL A 14 -9.78 1.83 16.89
N SER A 15 -10.44 2.10 18.02
CA SER A 15 -11.86 1.73 18.22
C SER A 15 -12.77 2.40 17.20
N MET A 16 -12.59 3.69 16.98
CA MET A 16 -13.37 4.44 15.99
C MET A 16 -13.26 3.83 14.59
N VAL A 17 -12.06 3.37 14.18
CA VAL A 17 -11.86 2.73 12.87
C VAL A 17 -12.59 1.39 12.78
N LEU A 18 -12.50 0.54 13.80
CA LEU A 18 -13.24 -0.72 13.83
C LEU A 18 -14.75 -0.48 13.84
N ASP A 19 -15.22 0.44 14.69
CA ASP A 19 -16.64 0.77 14.82
C ASP A 19 -17.21 1.34 13.51
N ASP A 20 -16.42 2.14 12.78
CA ASP A 20 -16.79 2.65 11.45
C ASP A 20 -16.98 1.51 10.44
N ALA A 21 -16.09 0.52 10.41
CA ALA A 21 -16.21 -0.64 9.54
C ALA A 21 -17.48 -1.46 9.87
N LEU A 22 -17.72 -1.72 11.14
CA LEU A 22 -18.86 -2.53 11.61
C LEU A 22 -20.21 -1.81 11.41
N ALA A 23 -20.28 -0.52 11.71
CA ALA A 23 -21.51 0.28 11.55
C ALA A 23 -21.98 0.31 10.09
N HIS A 24 -21.05 0.26 9.13
CA HIS A 24 -21.36 0.24 7.70
C HIS A 24 -21.38 -1.17 7.10
N ARG A 25 -21.25 -2.21 7.92
CA ARG A 25 -21.24 -3.63 7.48
C ARG A 25 -20.25 -3.87 6.33
N ALA A 26 -19.10 -3.21 6.39
CA ALA A 26 -18.06 -3.41 5.40
C ALA A 26 -17.52 -4.85 5.48
N SER A 27 -17.55 -5.58 4.38
CA SER A 27 -16.85 -6.87 4.27
C SER A 27 -15.37 -6.65 3.99
N VAL A 28 -15.05 -5.59 3.23
CA VAL A 28 -13.67 -5.16 2.93
C VAL A 28 -13.53 -3.68 3.28
N TYR A 29 -12.71 -3.40 4.28
CA TYR A 29 -12.41 -2.04 4.72
C TYR A 29 -11.01 -1.63 4.25
N GLY A 30 -10.92 -0.60 3.43
CA GLY A 30 -9.66 -0.06 2.95
C GLY A 30 -9.02 0.89 3.95
N ILE A 31 -7.73 0.77 4.21
CA ILE A 31 -6.94 1.76 4.94
C ILE A 31 -5.86 2.30 4.01
N GLY A 32 -6.10 3.49 3.46
CA GLY A 32 -5.21 4.20 2.56
C GLY A 32 -4.35 5.24 3.27
N GLY A 33 -3.18 5.52 2.72
CA GLY A 33 -2.28 6.58 3.22
C GLY A 33 -0.89 6.44 2.64
N LEU A 34 -0.14 7.52 2.51
CA LEU A 34 1.21 7.51 1.94
C LEU A 34 2.17 6.59 2.72
N GLN A 35 3.33 6.32 2.15
CA GLN A 35 4.39 5.57 2.83
C GLN A 35 4.76 6.24 4.15
N GLY A 36 4.87 5.44 5.21
CA GLY A 36 5.24 5.94 6.53
C GLY A 36 4.09 6.52 7.36
N THR A 37 2.85 6.59 6.87
CA THR A 37 1.68 7.07 7.66
C THR A 37 1.28 6.14 8.82
N GLY A 38 1.79 4.90 8.88
CA GLY A 38 1.43 3.95 9.95
C GLY A 38 0.21 3.07 9.65
N LYS A 39 -0.21 2.93 8.39
CA LYS A 39 -1.33 2.06 7.95
C LYS A 39 -1.25 0.65 8.51
N SER A 40 -0.11 -0.01 8.31
CA SER A 40 0.08 -1.40 8.76
C SER A 40 0.02 -1.52 10.28
N THR A 41 0.52 -0.51 11.02
CA THR A 41 0.38 -0.45 12.48
C THR A 41 -1.09 -0.30 12.88
N LEU A 42 -1.83 0.60 12.24
CA LEU A 42 -3.26 0.78 12.48
C LEU A 42 -4.04 -0.50 12.17
N SER A 43 -3.79 -1.12 11.01
CA SER A 43 -4.45 -2.36 10.60
C SER A 43 -4.23 -3.49 11.61
N ALA A 44 -3.00 -3.65 12.09
CA ALA A 44 -2.66 -4.64 13.12
C ALA A 44 -3.34 -4.33 14.47
N GLN A 45 -3.41 -3.06 14.88
CA GLN A 45 -4.10 -2.65 16.10
C GLN A 45 -5.62 -2.89 15.98
N VAL A 46 -6.24 -2.58 14.83
CA VAL A 46 -7.66 -2.84 14.59
C VAL A 46 -7.95 -4.34 14.62
N ALA A 47 -7.14 -5.17 13.98
CA ALA A 47 -7.29 -6.63 14.02
C ALA A 47 -7.13 -7.18 15.45
N SER A 48 -6.17 -6.67 16.22
CA SER A 48 -5.98 -7.04 17.63
C SER A 48 -7.19 -6.66 18.49
N LEU A 49 -7.74 -5.46 18.33
CA LEU A 49 -8.95 -5.02 19.02
C LEU A 49 -10.16 -5.87 18.62
N ALA A 50 -10.33 -6.16 17.32
CA ALA A 50 -11.42 -7.00 16.79
C ALA A 50 -11.41 -8.41 17.44
N LYS A 51 -10.21 -8.99 17.61
CA LYS A 51 -10.05 -10.28 18.31
C LYS A 51 -10.58 -10.25 19.75
N THR A 52 -10.42 -9.12 20.46
CA THR A 52 -10.99 -8.98 21.83
C THR A 52 -12.52 -8.90 21.81
N ARG A 53 -13.11 -8.59 20.67
CA ARG A 53 -14.57 -8.56 20.43
C ARG A 53 -15.08 -9.84 19.75
N SER A 54 -14.27 -10.90 19.72
CA SER A 54 -14.58 -12.18 19.07
C SER A 54 -14.86 -12.08 17.57
N LEU A 55 -14.26 -11.09 16.90
CA LEU A 55 -14.32 -10.91 15.45
C LEU A 55 -13.03 -11.41 14.80
N ARG A 56 -13.18 -12.10 13.68
CA ARG A 56 -12.07 -12.59 12.84
C ARG A 56 -11.79 -11.55 11.77
N VAL A 57 -10.63 -10.94 11.84
CA VAL A 57 -10.19 -9.91 10.88
C VAL A 57 -8.93 -10.38 10.20
N GLU A 58 -8.99 -10.46 8.87
CA GLU A 58 -7.81 -10.70 8.03
C GLU A 58 -7.26 -9.36 7.52
N VAL A 59 -5.96 -9.20 7.60
CA VAL A 59 -5.26 -8.00 7.14
C VAL A 59 -4.44 -8.34 5.90
N LEU A 60 -4.76 -7.68 4.80
CA LEU A 60 -4.05 -7.76 3.53
C LEU A 60 -3.32 -6.45 3.25
N SER A 61 -2.09 -6.52 2.80
CA SER A 61 -1.38 -5.38 2.24
C SER A 61 -1.33 -5.49 0.71
N ILE A 62 -1.56 -4.40 0.00
CA ILE A 62 -1.35 -4.40 -1.46
C ILE A 62 0.10 -4.77 -1.81
N ASP A 63 1.04 -4.51 -0.91
CA ASP A 63 2.45 -4.83 -1.05
C ASP A 63 2.75 -6.34 -1.04
N ASP A 64 1.83 -7.18 -0.55
CA ASP A 64 1.99 -8.64 -0.56
C ASP A 64 1.64 -9.26 -1.92
N PHE A 65 1.03 -8.47 -2.79
CA PHE A 65 0.64 -8.88 -4.14
C PHE A 65 1.61 -8.39 -5.23
N TYR A 66 2.83 -8.01 -4.91
CA TYR A 66 3.81 -7.67 -5.95
C TYR A 66 4.06 -8.86 -6.87
N LEU A 67 4.19 -8.58 -8.16
CA LEU A 67 4.73 -9.53 -9.13
C LEU A 67 6.12 -9.98 -8.65
N ASP A 68 6.44 -11.26 -8.86
CA ASP A 68 7.77 -11.78 -8.52
C ASP A 68 8.88 -11.04 -9.28
N HIS A 69 10.08 -11.13 -8.77
CA HIS A 69 11.26 -10.44 -9.33
C HIS A 69 11.45 -10.73 -10.82
N GLU A 70 11.32 -12.00 -11.25
CA GLU A 70 11.49 -12.40 -12.65
C GLU A 70 10.41 -11.79 -13.57
N GLN A 71 9.16 -11.71 -13.08
CA GLN A 71 8.07 -11.08 -13.84
C GLN A 71 8.34 -9.58 -14.03
N ARG A 72 8.85 -8.90 -13.00
CA ARG A 72 9.21 -7.48 -13.10
C ARG A 72 10.43 -7.25 -14.00
N LEU A 73 11.42 -8.16 -13.98
CA LEU A 73 12.54 -8.11 -14.94
C LEU A 73 12.05 -8.31 -16.37
N GLN A 74 11.02 -9.14 -16.60
CA GLN A 74 10.41 -9.26 -17.91
C GLN A 74 9.74 -7.95 -18.33
N LEU A 75 8.93 -7.34 -17.47
CA LEU A 75 8.36 -6.01 -17.72
C LEU A 75 9.44 -4.94 -17.99
N ALA A 76 10.57 -5.03 -17.29
CA ALA A 76 11.68 -4.11 -17.49
C ALA A 76 12.32 -4.24 -18.89
N ARG A 77 12.39 -5.46 -19.43
CA ARG A 77 12.90 -5.71 -20.78
C ARG A 77 11.89 -5.31 -21.85
N ASP A 78 10.60 -5.60 -21.63
CA ASP A 78 9.56 -5.45 -22.66
C ASP A 78 9.03 -4.03 -22.76
N VAL A 79 9.07 -3.26 -21.66
CA VAL A 79 8.43 -1.94 -21.58
C VAL A 79 9.42 -0.86 -21.17
N HIS A 80 9.95 -0.91 -19.93
CA HIS A 80 10.85 0.12 -19.44
C HIS A 80 11.67 -0.34 -18.23
N PRO A 81 13.00 -0.09 -18.16
CA PRO A 81 13.88 -0.56 -17.07
C PRO A 81 13.41 -0.22 -15.64
N LEU A 82 12.74 0.90 -15.45
CA LEU A 82 12.20 1.30 -14.14
C LEU A 82 11.14 0.34 -13.58
N LEU A 83 10.54 -0.54 -14.41
CA LEU A 83 9.59 -1.56 -13.98
C LEU A 83 10.24 -2.75 -13.26
N ALA A 84 11.55 -2.85 -13.22
CA ALA A 84 12.25 -3.77 -12.32
C ALA A 84 11.98 -3.45 -10.85
N THR A 85 11.73 -2.16 -10.52
CA THR A 85 11.41 -1.71 -9.16
C THR A 85 9.95 -2.02 -8.83
N ARG A 86 9.72 -2.75 -7.72
CA ARG A 86 8.39 -3.02 -7.21
C ARG A 86 7.73 -1.76 -6.65
N GLY A 87 6.40 -1.74 -6.63
CA GLY A 87 5.59 -0.73 -5.96
C GLY A 87 4.74 0.13 -6.88
N PRO A 88 5.27 0.69 -7.99
CA PRO A 88 4.45 1.44 -8.94
C PRO A 88 3.29 0.61 -9.51
N PRO A 89 2.17 1.24 -9.88
CA PRO A 89 1.08 0.54 -10.58
C PRO A 89 1.57 -0.25 -11.80
N GLY A 90 1.02 -1.45 -11.97
CA GLY A 90 1.45 -2.40 -13.01
C GLY A 90 2.51 -3.40 -12.54
N THR A 91 2.96 -3.31 -11.27
CA THR A 91 3.89 -4.27 -10.66
C THR A 91 3.24 -5.15 -9.58
N HIS A 92 1.90 -5.24 -9.59
CA HIS A 92 1.13 -6.09 -8.68
C HIS A 92 0.32 -7.13 -9.46
N ASP A 93 0.12 -8.29 -8.86
CA ASP A 93 -0.82 -9.32 -9.34
C ASP A 93 -2.24 -8.96 -8.86
N VAL A 94 -2.88 -8.04 -9.58
CA VAL A 94 -4.23 -7.58 -9.28
C VAL A 94 -5.26 -8.71 -9.39
N PRO A 95 -5.20 -9.61 -10.38
CA PRO A 95 -6.08 -10.78 -10.44
C PRO A 95 -6.00 -11.65 -9.18
N LEU A 96 -4.79 -11.93 -8.70
CA LEU A 96 -4.59 -12.69 -7.45
C LEU A 96 -5.20 -11.95 -6.24
N ALA A 97 -4.97 -10.65 -6.13
CA ALA A 97 -5.58 -9.85 -5.05
C ALA A 97 -7.10 -9.90 -5.08
N CYS A 98 -7.71 -9.78 -6.26
CA CYS A 98 -9.15 -9.93 -6.44
C CYS A 98 -9.65 -11.32 -6.02
N ALA A 99 -8.99 -12.39 -6.45
CA ALA A 99 -9.39 -13.77 -6.13
C ALA A 99 -9.33 -14.07 -4.63
N VAL A 100 -8.27 -13.62 -3.95
CA VAL A 100 -8.12 -13.75 -2.49
C VAL A 100 -9.25 -13.01 -1.75
N ILE A 101 -9.51 -11.77 -2.11
CA ILE A 101 -10.57 -10.97 -1.49
C ILE A 101 -11.95 -11.58 -1.75
N ASP A 102 -12.24 -12.03 -2.97
CA ASP A 102 -13.52 -12.65 -3.32
C ASP A 102 -13.75 -13.94 -2.51
N THR A 103 -12.70 -14.75 -2.32
CA THR A 103 -12.78 -15.96 -1.49
C THR A 103 -13.09 -15.62 -0.03
N LEU A 104 -12.40 -14.65 0.55
CA LEU A 104 -12.66 -14.22 1.94
C LEU A 104 -14.05 -13.61 2.11
N ARG A 105 -14.52 -12.79 1.16
CA ARG A 105 -15.88 -12.21 1.16
C ARG A 105 -16.96 -13.28 1.09
N ALA A 106 -16.70 -14.39 0.39
CA ALA A 106 -17.63 -15.52 0.29
C ALA A 106 -17.61 -16.42 1.54
N GLY A 107 -16.81 -16.09 2.56
CA GLY A 107 -16.63 -16.93 3.76
C GLY A 107 -15.81 -18.19 3.47
N GLY A 108 -14.99 -18.17 2.43
CA GLY A 108 -14.07 -19.26 2.09
C GLY A 108 -12.73 -19.15 2.83
N GLN A 109 -12.00 -20.26 2.79
CA GLN A 109 -10.61 -20.32 3.26
C GLN A 109 -9.66 -20.13 2.10
N THR A 110 -8.53 -19.46 2.33
CA THR A 110 -7.51 -19.23 1.31
C THR A 110 -6.12 -19.12 1.93
N GLN A 111 -5.11 -19.16 1.08
CA GLN A 111 -3.75 -18.78 1.49
C GLN A 111 -3.50 -17.33 1.13
N LEU A 112 -2.86 -16.59 2.03
CA LEU A 112 -2.56 -15.17 1.83
C LEU A 112 -1.19 -15.03 1.17
N PRO A 113 -1.09 -14.40 0.00
CA PRO A 113 0.20 -14.09 -0.60
C PRO A 113 1.11 -13.36 0.37
N SER A 114 2.37 -13.65 0.29
CA SER A 114 3.37 -13.02 1.14
C SER A 114 4.61 -12.70 0.32
N PHE A 115 5.11 -11.46 0.45
CA PHE A 115 6.25 -10.97 -0.30
C PHE A 115 7.42 -10.65 0.63
N ASP A 116 8.56 -11.30 0.39
CA ASP A 116 9.79 -10.97 1.10
C ASP A 116 10.48 -9.75 0.47
N LYS A 117 10.39 -8.63 1.16
CA LYS A 117 10.96 -7.35 0.72
C LYS A 117 12.50 -7.35 0.75
N ILE A 118 13.14 -8.30 1.47
CA ILE A 118 14.60 -8.41 1.56
C ILE A 118 15.14 -9.12 0.34
N SER A 119 14.62 -10.33 0.04
CA SER A 119 15.01 -11.09 -1.15
C SER A 119 14.38 -10.53 -2.44
N ASP A 120 13.44 -9.59 -2.32
CA ASP A 120 12.67 -8.98 -3.42
C ASP A 120 11.87 -10.02 -4.23
N ARG A 121 11.33 -11.04 -3.56
CA ARG A 121 10.62 -12.17 -4.16
C ARG A 121 9.31 -12.47 -3.43
N GLN A 122 8.37 -13.02 -4.18
CA GLN A 122 7.20 -13.65 -3.59
C GLN A 122 7.62 -14.93 -2.86
N LEU A 123 7.12 -15.15 -1.64
CA LEU A 123 7.38 -16.41 -0.93
C LEU A 123 6.71 -17.59 -1.66
N PRO A 124 7.28 -18.79 -1.58
CA PRO A 124 6.62 -19.99 -2.07
C PRO A 124 5.23 -20.16 -1.44
N VAL A 125 4.25 -20.64 -2.21
CA VAL A 125 2.86 -20.83 -1.76
C VAL A 125 2.79 -21.67 -0.47
N SER A 126 3.68 -22.64 -0.29
CA SER A 126 3.77 -23.47 0.93
C SER A 126 4.10 -22.66 2.20
N GLN A 127 4.57 -21.44 2.07
CA GLN A 127 4.90 -20.53 3.19
C GLN A 127 3.85 -19.41 3.37
N TRP A 128 2.82 -19.39 2.51
CA TRP A 128 1.74 -18.41 2.65
C TRP A 128 0.89 -18.73 3.86
N PRO A 129 0.59 -17.76 4.74
CA PRO A 129 -0.33 -17.94 5.83
C PRO A 129 -1.70 -18.42 5.35
N HIS A 130 -2.32 -19.30 6.12
CA HIS A 130 -3.71 -19.67 5.91
C HIS A 130 -4.62 -18.64 6.56
N ALA A 131 -5.63 -18.19 5.81
CA ALA A 131 -6.75 -17.43 6.32
C ALA A 131 -8.00 -18.31 6.36
N ASP A 132 -8.64 -18.30 7.52
CA ASP A 132 -9.95 -18.90 7.71
C ASP A 132 -11.08 -17.92 7.33
N VAL A 133 -12.32 -18.29 7.64
CA VAL A 133 -13.46 -17.40 7.44
C VAL A 133 -13.26 -16.09 8.19
N ALA A 134 -13.29 -14.99 7.46
CA ALA A 134 -13.17 -13.65 8.01
C ALA A 134 -14.55 -12.98 8.17
N ASP A 135 -14.72 -12.24 9.29
CA ASP A 135 -15.89 -11.38 9.50
C ASP A 135 -15.64 -9.99 8.89
N LEU A 136 -14.36 -9.61 8.73
CA LEU A 136 -13.92 -8.38 8.10
C LEU A 136 -12.54 -8.59 7.46
N VAL A 137 -12.36 -8.09 6.26
CA VAL A 137 -11.05 -7.97 5.59
C VAL A 137 -10.60 -6.51 5.66
N ILE A 138 -9.40 -6.26 6.15
CA ILE A 138 -8.74 -4.96 6.02
C ILE A 138 -7.76 -5.05 4.87
N LEU A 139 -7.95 -4.22 3.84
CA LEU A 139 -6.94 -4.04 2.79
C LEU A 139 -6.22 -2.73 3.03
N GLU A 140 -4.91 -2.79 3.29
CA GLU A 140 -4.11 -1.59 3.43
C GLU A 140 -3.24 -1.33 2.20
N GLY A 141 -3.02 -0.03 1.90
CA GLY A 141 -2.17 0.34 0.77
C GLY A 141 -1.96 1.83 0.63
N TRP A 142 -0.95 2.19 -0.18
CA TRP A 142 -0.53 3.59 -0.28
C TRP A 142 -1.29 4.39 -1.36
N PHE A 143 -2.04 3.71 -2.25
CA PHE A 143 -2.77 4.34 -3.37
C PHE A 143 -4.15 3.71 -3.65
N LEU A 144 -4.77 3.11 -2.63
CA LEU A 144 -6.09 2.49 -2.77
C LEU A 144 -7.11 3.51 -3.31
N LYS A 145 -7.92 3.09 -4.29
CA LYS A 145 -8.92 3.91 -5.00
C LYS A 145 -8.37 5.18 -5.68
N THR A 146 -7.04 5.32 -5.82
CA THR A 146 -6.47 6.46 -6.56
C THR A 146 -6.80 6.34 -8.04
N PRO A 147 -7.40 7.35 -8.67
CA PRO A 147 -7.71 7.34 -10.09
C PRO A 147 -6.48 7.62 -10.95
N ALA A 148 -6.50 7.14 -12.18
CA ALA A 148 -5.50 7.51 -13.17
C ALA A 148 -5.57 9.01 -13.50
N GLN A 149 -4.43 9.56 -13.90
CA GLN A 149 -4.32 10.93 -14.41
C GLN A 149 -4.74 11.02 -15.88
N THR A 150 -5.09 12.22 -16.31
CA THR A 150 -5.33 12.51 -17.73
C THR A 150 -4.03 12.47 -18.53
N PRO A 151 -4.08 12.22 -19.85
CA PRO A 151 -2.86 12.26 -20.69
C PRO A 151 -2.09 13.59 -20.62
N ALA A 152 -2.78 14.71 -20.46
CA ALA A 152 -2.14 16.02 -20.34
C ALA A 152 -1.29 16.16 -19.05
N GLU A 153 -1.72 15.56 -17.95
CA GLU A 153 -0.98 15.58 -16.69
C GLU A 153 0.31 14.72 -16.72
N LEU A 154 0.44 13.84 -17.73
CA LEU A 154 1.61 12.98 -17.91
C LEU A 154 2.67 13.58 -18.84
N ILE A 155 2.45 14.74 -19.45
CA ILE A 155 3.38 15.35 -20.39
C ILE A 155 4.68 15.77 -19.67
N ALA A 156 4.54 16.54 -18.60
CA ALA A 156 5.69 17.04 -17.85
C ALA A 156 6.21 16.00 -16.84
N PRO A 157 7.53 15.77 -16.79
CA PRO A 157 8.13 14.98 -15.72
C PRO A 157 7.97 15.68 -14.37
N LEU A 158 7.72 14.88 -13.31
CA LEU A 158 7.46 15.40 -11.97
C LEU A 158 8.74 15.51 -11.12
N ASN A 159 9.67 14.57 -11.30
CA ASN A 159 10.88 14.45 -10.50
C ASN A 159 12.10 14.06 -11.36
N THR A 160 13.24 13.82 -10.70
CA THR A 160 14.49 13.51 -11.41
C THR A 160 14.44 12.17 -12.13
N ILE A 161 13.81 11.13 -11.55
CA ILE A 161 13.66 9.83 -12.23
C ILE A 161 12.86 10.00 -13.53
N GLU A 162 11.75 10.70 -13.49
CA GLU A 162 10.93 10.91 -14.70
C GLU A 162 11.64 11.78 -15.74
N ARG A 163 12.42 12.75 -15.31
CA ARG A 163 13.16 13.63 -16.23
C ARG A 163 14.35 12.94 -16.86
N ASP A 164 15.14 12.24 -16.06
CA ASP A 164 16.46 11.77 -16.46
C ASP A 164 16.44 10.31 -16.98
N GLU A 165 15.47 9.50 -16.52
CA GLU A 165 15.38 8.07 -16.85
C GLU A 165 14.09 7.70 -17.59
N ASP A 166 13.06 8.56 -17.60
CA ASP A 166 11.79 8.37 -18.33
C ASP A 166 11.47 9.60 -19.19
N GLY A 167 12.48 10.15 -19.88
CA GLY A 167 12.33 11.37 -20.68
C GLY A 167 11.19 11.32 -21.69
N GLU A 168 10.98 10.17 -22.34
CA GLU A 168 9.88 9.92 -23.27
C GLU A 168 8.54 9.64 -22.58
N GLY A 169 8.52 9.44 -21.25
CA GLY A 169 7.33 9.18 -20.46
C GLY A 169 6.71 7.80 -20.65
N ILE A 170 7.47 6.82 -21.10
CA ILE A 170 6.99 5.45 -21.34
C ILE A 170 6.58 4.81 -20.01
N TRP A 171 7.45 4.89 -19.00
CA TRP A 171 7.22 4.31 -17.69
C TRP A 171 6.00 4.93 -16.98
N ARG A 172 5.93 6.27 -16.88
CA ARG A 172 4.82 6.94 -16.19
C ARG A 172 3.49 6.72 -16.88
N ARG A 173 3.47 6.66 -18.23
CA ARG A 173 2.26 6.32 -18.99
C ARG A 173 1.84 4.86 -18.80
N TYR A 174 2.79 3.93 -18.75
CA TYR A 174 2.51 2.53 -18.45
C TYR A 174 1.86 2.39 -17.06
N CYS A 175 2.48 2.96 -16.02
CA CYS A 175 1.95 2.92 -14.66
C CYS A 175 0.55 3.53 -14.58
N ASN A 176 0.34 4.66 -15.24
CA ASN A 176 -0.97 5.34 -15.26
C ASN A 176 -2.03 4.52 -16.02
N THR A 177 -1.65 3.89 -17.13
CA THR A 177 -2.54 3.01 -17.89
C THR A 177 -2.93 1.79 -17.08
N ALA A 178 -1.96 1.15 -16.42
CA ALA A 178 -2.23 0.03 -15.50
C ALA A 178 -3.20 0.48 -14.39
N LEU A 179 -2.93 1.64 -13.77
CA LEU A 179 -3.78 2.19 -12.70
C LEU A 179 -5.24 2.38 -13.16
N GLY A 180 -5.45 2.85 -14.38
CA GLY A 180 -6.81 3.06 -14.91
C GLY A 180 -7.48 1.82 -15.47
N ARG A 181 -6.70 0.79 -15.88
CA ARG A 181 -7.24 -0.42 -16.51
C ARG A 181 -7.40 -1.59 -15.54
N ASP A 182 -6.37 -1.87 -14.73
CA ASP A 182 -6.29 -3.12 -13.98
C ASP A 182 -6.84 -2.95 -12.55
N TYR A 183 -6.50 -1.86 -11.88
CA TYR A 183 -6.85 -1.65 -10.47
C TYR A 183 -8.32 -1.33 -10.18
N PRO A 184 -9.15 -0.79 -11.10
CA PRO A 184 -10.57 -0.57 -10.82
C PRO A 184 -11.30 -1.81 -10.36
N ALA A 185 -10.93 -3.00 -10.87
CA ALA A 185 -11.50 -4.28 -10.43
C ALA A 185 -11.22 -4.56 -8.94
N LEU A 186 -10.02 -4.22 -8.45
CA LEU A 186 -9.66 -4.34 -7.04
C LEU A 186 -10.36 -3.25 -6.20
N TRP A 187 -10.41 -2.01 -6.72
CA TRP A 187 -11.02 -0.88 -6.01
C TRP A 187 -12.52 -1.07 -5.76
N GLN A 188 -13.24 -1.72 -6.67
CA GLN A 188 -14.66 -2.05 -6.53
C GLN A 188 -14.94 -3.04 -5.39
N ARG A 189 -13.94 -3.77 -4.93
CA ARG A 189 -14.03 -4.71 -3.80
C ARG A 189 -13.88 -4.06 -2.44
N ILE A 190 -13.45 -2.81 -2.40
CA ILE A 190 -13.32 -2.03 -1.16
C ILE A 190 -14.67 -1.36 -0.89
N ASP A 191 -15.41 -1.85 0.11
CA ASP A 191 -16.74 -1.34 0.45
C ASP A 191 -16.66 0.06 1.07
N ARG A 192 -15.59 0.34 1.82
CA ARG A 192 -15.37 1.63 2.50
C ARG A 192 -13.88 1.91 2.64
N LEU A 193 -13.47 3.13 2.39
CA LEU A 193 -12.07 3.58 2.47
C LEU A 193 -11.89 4.62 3.58
N LEU A 194 -10.99 4.35 4.51
CA LEU A 194 -10.36 5.34 5.38
C LEU A 194 -9.09 5.86 4.70
N TRP A 195 -9.00 7.17 4.49
CA TRP A 195 -7.81 7.83 4.00
C TRP A 195 -7.06 8.56 5.12
N LEU A 196 -5.82 8.15 5.38
CA LEU A 196 -4.91 8.83 6.29
C LEU A 196 -4.15 9.92 5.51
N GLN A 197 -4.66 11.13 5.58
CA GLN A 197 -4.17 12.28 4.83
C GLN A 197 -2.95 12.88 5.52
N GLY A 198 -1.75 12.58 5.03
CA GLY A 198 -0.53 13.27 5.45
C GLY A 198 -0.49 14.74 5.03
N PRO A 199 0.44 15.56 5.58
CA PRO A 199 0.55 16.98 5.26
C PRO A 199 0.86 17.27 3.79
N GLY A 200 1.60 16.38 3.13
CA GLY A 200 2.00 16.46 1.74
C GLY A 200 2.97 15.33 1.40
N PHE A 201 3.46 15.29 0.15
CA PHE A 201 4.46 14.28 -0.24
C PHE A 201 5.84 14.59 0.37
N GLU A 202 6.09 15.83 0.71
CA GLU A 202 7.38 16.34 1.21
C GLU A 202 7.84 15.67 2.50
N VAL A 203 6.91 15.12 3.29
CA VAL A 203 7.22 14.37 4.53
C VAL A 203 7.62 12.91 4.26
N VAL A 204 7.29 12.35 3.08
CA VAL A 204 7.48 10.93 2.77
C VAL A 204 8.95 10.50 2.80
N PRO A 205 9.92 11.25 2.24
CA PRO A 205 11.32 10.88 2.32
C PRO A 205 11.82 10.72 3.77
N GLU A 206 11.44 11.66 4.65
CA GLU A 206 11.80 11.60 6.06
C GLU A 206 11.10 10.44 6.79
N TRP A 207 9.80 10.25 6.57
CA TRP A 207 9.06 9.13 7.15
C TRP A 207 9.61 7.78 6.70
N ARG A 208 10.02 7.67 5.44
CA ARG A 208 10.60 6.44 4.93
C ARG A 208 12.01 6.22 5.47
N TRP A 209 12.79 7.29 5.64
CA TRP A 209 14.09 7.22 6.28
C TRP A 209 14.01 6.74 7.73
N GLN A 210 13.11 7.30 8.54
CA GLN A 210 12.87 6.87 9.92
C GLN A 210 12.50 5.38 9.99
N GLN A 211 11.67 4.91 9.05
CA GLN A 211 11.31 3.50 8.94
C GLN A 211 12.52 2.62 8.62
N GLU A 212 13.40 3.07 7.72
CA GLU A 212 14.61 2.35 7.35
C GLU A 212 15.58 2.23 8.52
N VAL A 213 15.82 3.32 9.26
CA VAL A 213 16.65 3.33 10.48
C VAL A 213 16.08 2.39 11.55
N THR A 214 14.76 2.41 11.77
CA THR A 214 14.10 1.52 12.74
C THR A 214 14.28 0.04 12.37
N LEU A 215 14.10 -0.30 11.09
CA LEU A 215 14.28 -1.66 10.60
C LEU A 215 15.74 -2.14 10.71
N GLN A 216 16.70 -1.26 10.47
CA GLN A 216 18.13 -1.56 10.62
C GLN A 216 18.49 -1.80 12.09
N THR A 217 17.98 -0.98 13.00
CA THR A 217 18.21 -1.16 14.44
C THR A 217 17.65 -2.49 14.95
N ALA A 218 16.51 -2.92 14.39
CA ALA A 218 15.88 -4.20 14.77
C ALA A 218 16.56 -5.44 14.13
N ASN A 219 17.29 -5.26 13.01
CA ASN A 219 18.01 -6.34 12.33
C ASN A 219 19.33 -5.79 11.78
N THR A 220 20.38 -5.92 12.57
CA THR A 220 21.72 -5.39 12.27
C THR A 220 22.40 -6.04 11.06
N ASP A 221 22.00 -7.27 10.71
CA ASP A 221 22.55 -7.99 9.56
C ASP A 221 21.91 -7.56 8.21
N ARG A 222 20.86 -6.75 8.27
CA ARG A 222 20.20 -6.20 7.09
C ARG A 222 21.04 -5.09 6.48
N GLN A 223 21.32 -5.18 5.18
CA GLN A 223 21.83 -4.03 4.43
C GLN A 223 20.71 -3.00 4.22
N ALA A 224 20.75 -1.93 5.00
CA ALA A 224 19.79 -0.84 4.89
C ALA A 224 20.11 0.07 3.70
N MET A 225 19.09 0.71 3.16
CA MET A 225 19.27 1.78 2.18
C MET A 225 19.94 2.99 2.83
N THR A 226 20.86 3.60 2.13
CA THR A 226 21.40 4.93 2.49
C THR A 226 20.32 6.00 2.28
N ARG A 227 20.48 7.16 2.90
CA ARG A 227 19.53 8.27 2.71
C ARG A 227 19.34 8.68 1.24
N PRO A 228 20.37 8.84 0.40
CA PRO A 228 20.19 9.11 -1.03
C PRO A 228 19.43 7.99 -1.76
N GLN A 229 19.64 6.73 -1.38
CA GLN A 229 18.87 5.61 -1.96
C GLN A 229 17.40 5.67 -1.57
N VAL A 230 17.07 6.05 -0.33
CA VAL A 230 15.68 6.28 0.11
C VAL A 230 15.06 7.43 -0.66
N GLU A 231 15.76 8.57 -0.79
CA GLU A 231 15.29 9.76 -1.53
C GLU A 231 15.02 9.43 -3.01
N ARG A 232 15.89 8.62 -3.64
CA ARG A 232 15.64 8.11 -4.97
C ARG A 232 14.43 7.16 -5.00
N PHE A 233 14.37 6.22 -4.07
CA PHE A 233 13.32 5.20 -4.03
C PHE A 233 11.92 5.81 -3.90
N VAL A 234 11.73 6.84 -3.08
CA VAL A 234 10.41 7.46 -2.91
C VAL A 234 9.91 8.17 -4.17
N GLN A 235 10.79 8.56 -5.09
CA GLN A 235 10.40 9.19 -6.34
C GLN A 235 9.58 8.26 -7.27
N PHE A 236 9.77 6.94 -7.17
CA PHE A 236 8.95 5.98 -7.90
C PHE A 236 7.46 6.05 -7.54
N PHE A 237 7.16 6.57 -6.36
CA PHE A 237 5.80 6.63 -5.81
C PHE A 237 5.20 8.03 -5.90
N GLU A 238 6.01 9.05 -6.15
CA GLU A 238 5.64 10.45 -5.98
C GLU A 238 4.43 10.86 -6.82
N ARG A 239 4.42 10.54 -8.11
CA ARG A 239 3.34 10.91 -9.02
C ARG A 239 1.98 10.41 -8.53
N VAL A 240 1.89 9.12 -8.24
CA VAL A 240 0.65 8.50 -7.76
C VAL A 240 0.30 8.96 -6.34
N SER A 241 1.28 9.20 -5.49
CA SER A 241 1.07 9.75 -4.14
C SER A 241 0.49 11.17 -4.17
N ARG A 242 1.00 12.05 -5.07
CA ARG A 242 0.45 13.40 -5.25
C ARG A 242 -0.96 13.35 -5.83
N GLN A 243 -1.23 12.41 -6.74
CA GLN A 243 -2.59 12.15 -7.24
C GLN A 243 -3.52 11.71 -6.11
N ALA A 244 -3.08 10.77 -5.27
CA ALA A 244 -3.83 10.30 -4.10
C ALA A 244 -4.16 11.45 -3.13
N LEU A 245 -3.14 12.26 -2.78
CA LEU A 245 -3.32 13.43 -1.91
C LEU A 245 -4.37 14.42 -2.44
N ARG A 246 -4.43 14.60 -3.76
CA ARG A 246 -5.36 15.51 -4.42
C ARG A 246 -6.78 14.95 -4.50
N THR A 247 -6.95 13.65 -4.75
CA THR A 247 -8.23 13.09 -5.13
C THR A 247 -8.91 12.28 -4.01
N LEU A 248 -8.16 11.61 -3.17
CA LEU A 248 -8.74 10.72 -2.15
C LEU A 248 -9.52 11.43 -1.04
N PRO A 249 -9.26 12.70 -0.66
CA PRO A 249 -10.13 13.40 0.28
C PRO A 249 -11.60 13.50 -0.16
N GLU A 250 -11.87 13.45 -1.48
CA GLU A 250 -13.23 13.51 -2.05
C GLU A 250 -13.79 12.10 -2.37
N ILE A 251 -12.91 11.10 -2.49
CA ILE A 251 -13.28 9.72 -2.85
C ILE A 251 -13.50 8.84 -1.61
N ALA A 252 -12.66 9.03 -0.58
CA ALA A 252 -12.72 8.23 0.63
C ALA A 252 -13.96 8.57 1.47
N GLU A 253 -14.63 7.54 1.96
CA GLU A 253 -15.79 7.70 2.84
C GLU A 253 -15.42 8.33 4.18
N ARG A 254 -14.13 8.22 4.58
CA ARG A 254 -13.59 8.90 5.75
C ARG A 254 -12.16 9.37 5.49
N THR A 255 -11.89 10.64 5.73
CA THR A 255 -10.52 11.21 5.69
C THR A 255 -10.13 11.70 7.06
N ILE A 256 -8.98 11.25 7.53
CA ILE A 256 -8.35 11.71 8.78
C ILE A 256 -7.04 12.41 8.44
N ARG A 257 -6.94 13.69 8.79
CA ARG A 257 -5.70 14.45 8.62
C ARG A 257 -4.69 14.05 9.68
N LEU A 258 -3.45 13.90 9.26
CA LEU A 258 -2.31 13.62 10.14
C LEU A 258 -1.37 14.82 10.13
N ASP A 259 -0.80 15.14 11.28
CA ASP A 259 0.33 16.06 11.36
C ASP A 259 1.64 15.41 10.88
N ALA A 260 2.73 16.18 10.87
CA ALA A 260 4.06 15.67 10.49
C ALA A 260 4.59 14.55 11.42
N ASN A 261 4.03 14.43 12.63
CA ASN A 261 4.34 13.38 13.59
C ASN A 261 3.37 12.18 13.50
N ARG A 262 2.52 12.13 12.48
CA ARG A 262 1.51 11.09 12.22
C ARG A 262 0.37 11.07 13.24
N LYS A 263 0.15 12.16 13.98
CA LYS A 263 -0.97 12.24 14.93
C LYS A 263 -2.22 12.70 14.19
N PRO A 264 -3.37 12.03 14.41
CA PRO A 264 -4.67 12.52 13.95
C PRO A 264 -4.97 13.91 14.49
N MET A 265 -5.50 14.78 13.61
CA MET A 265 -5.89 16.15 13.93
C MET A 265 -7.42 16.28 13.95
#